data_ec2d84b3a73c536d5736cc8b977f56e0
#
_entry.id   ec2d84b3a73c536d5736cc8b977f56e0
#
_cell.length_a   1.000
_cell.length_b   1.000
_cell.length_c   1.000
_cell.angle_alpha   90.00
_cell.angle_beta   90.00
_cell.angle_gamma   90.00
#
_symmetry.space_group_name_H-M   'P 1'
#
loop_
_entity.id
_entity.type
_entity.pdbx_description
1 polymer ?
#
loop_
_entity_poly.entity_id
_entity_poly.type
_entity_poly.pdbx_seq_one_letter_code
_entity_poly.pdbx_strand_id
1 'polypeptide(L)'
;RRVPPFPVQRQDGRSTMTAVQAERQADSSAVEVVGGVDTHKDTHTAAAVDTAGRVLGSAQFPTDAAGYRALLRWLRGFGTLLLVGVEGTGVYGAGLARLLAAQGVAMVEVDRPDRKARRWQGKSDPVDAEAAARAALARVRTGVPKQRDGRVEALRALRVARRSAVGHRADVQRQIKALIVTAPESLRAQLRALPD
;
A
#
# COMPACT_ATOMS: atom_id res chain seq x y z
N ARG A 1 39.88 77.85 -6.40
CA ARG A 1 39.69 76.67 -7.20
C ARG A 1 38.54 75.90 -6.59
N ARG A 2 37.40 75.83 -7.33
CA ARG A 2 36.22 75.04 -6.92
C ARG A 2 36.37 73.61 -7.48
N VAL A 3 36.17 72.63 -6.61
CA VAL A 3 36.12 71.21 -6.96
C VAL A 3 34.68 70.91 -7.48
N PRO A 4 34.53 70.18 -8.61
CA PRO A 4 33.17 69.82 -9.10
C PRO A 4 32.62 68.65 -8.29
N PRO A 5 31.28 68.51 -8.18
CA PRO A 5 30.63 67.44 -7.45
C PRO A 5 30.65 66.12 -8.24
N PHE A 6 30.84 65.00 -7.52
CA PHE A 6 30.80 63.65 -8.07
C PHE A 6 29.38 63.30 -8.55
N PRO A 7 29.26 62.50 -9.63
CA PRO A 7 27.96 62.03 -10.08
C PRO A 7 27.42 60.93 -9.16
N VAL A 8 26.18 61.10 -8.69
CA VAL A 8 25.41 60.09 -7.97
C VAL A 8 24.99 59.00 -8.98
N GLN A 9 25.55 57.81 -8.89
CA GLN A 9 25.05 56.64 -9.63
C GLN A 9 23.74 56.17 -8.99
N ARG A 10 22.66 56.29 -9.72
CA ARG A 10 21.39 55.58 -9.41
C ARG A 10 21.62 54.09 -9.69
N GLN A 11 21.62 53.26 -8.67
CA GLN A 11 21.51 51.80 -8.80
C GLN A 11 20.05 51.48 -9.16
N ASP A 12 19.79 51.21 -10.43
CA ASP A 12 18.58 50.52 -10.86
C ASP A 12 18.69 49.07 -10.43
N GLY A 13 18.12 48.75 -9.26
CA GLY A 13 18.06 47.42 -8.71
C GLY A 13 17.05 46.55 -9.45
N ARG A 14 17.32 46.23 -10.70
CA ARG A 14 16.68 45.06 -11.36
C ARG A 14 17.49 43.82 -10.99
N SER A 15 17.05 43.15 -9.94
CA SER A 15 17.54 41.82 -9.60
C SER A 15 17.13 40.86 -10.72
N THR A 16 18.06 40.57 -11.62
CA THR A 16 17.90 39.48 -12.59
C THR A 16 17.99 38.17 -11.83
N MET A 17 16.82 37.54 -11.58
CA MET A 17 16.78 36.17 -11.09
C MET A 17 17.52 35.27 -12.09
N THR A 18 18.55 34.57 -11.61
CA THR A 18 19.26 33.57 -12.41
C THR A 18 18.34 32.42 -12.77
N ALA A 19 18.51 31.81 -13.96
CA ALA A 19 17.72 30.65 -14.43
C ALA A 19 17.61 29.56 -13.39
N VAL A 20 18.68 29.30 -12.61
CA VAL A 20 18.73 28.33 -11.50
C VAL A 20 17.79 28.71 -10.33
N GLN A 21 17.56 30.00 -10.09
CA GLN A 21 16.61 30.46 -9.07
C GLN A 21 15.18 30.36 -9.60
N ALA A 22 14.94 30.58 -10.88
CA ALA A 22 13.66 30.38 -11.54
C ALA A 22 13.27 28.90 -11.60
N GLU A 23 14.21 28.00 -11.92
CA GLU A 23 14.00 26.55 -11.88
C GLU A 23 13.71 26.03 -10.46
N ARG A 24 14.41 26.51 -9.44
CA ARG A 24 14.10 26.17 -8.03
C ARG A 24 12.75 26.71 -7.55
N GLN A 25 12.32 27.86 -8.06
CA GLN A 25 11.02 28.45 -7.73
C GLN A 25 9.87 27.81 -8.51
N ALA A 26 10.11 27.34 -9.74
CA ALA A 26 9.15 26.55 -10.52
C ALA A 26 8.92 25.17 -9.91
N ASP A 27 9.97 24.52 -9.35
CA ASP A 27 9.86 23.24 -8.64
C ASP A 27 9.15 23.38 -7.27
N SER A 28 9.20 24.55 -6.65
CA SER A 28 8.49 24.89 -5.39
C SER A 28 6.98 25.11 -5.56
N SER A 29 6.46 25.16 -6.80
CA SER A 29 5.03 25.36 -7.10
C SER A 29 4.27 24.08 -7.44
N ALA A 30 4.96 22.94 -7.56
CA ALA A 30 4.32 21.66 -7.82
C ALA A 30 3.47 21.25 -6.60
N VAL A 31 2.21 20.89 -6.85
CA VAL A 31 1.32 20.37 -5.80
C VAL A 31 1.94 19.14 -5.18
N GLU A 32 2.14 19.14 -3.87
CA GLU A 32 2.57 17.94 -3.14
C GLU A 32 1.39 17.01 -2.90
N VAL A 33 1.58 15.72 -3.21
CA VAL A 33 0.51 14.72 -3.25
C VAL A 33 0.83 13.55 -2.33
N VAL A 34 -0.18 13.10 -1.60
CA VAL A 34 -0.16 11.84 -0.86
C VAL A 34 -1.20 10.91 -1.47
N GLY A 35 -0.77 9.70 -1.82
CA GLY A 35 -1.65 8.65 -2.31
C GLY A 35 -2.20 7.80 -1.16
N GLY A 36 -3.42 7.28 -1.33
CA GLY A 36 -3.97 6.21 -0.50
C GLY A 36 -4.51 5.10 -1.38
N VAL A 37 -4.33 3.85 -0.96
CA VAL A 37 -4.77 2.69 -1.75
C VAL A 37 -5.49 1.69 -0.87
N ASP A 38 -6.77 1.48 -1.18
CA ASP A 38 -7.55 0.34 -0.70
C ASP A 38 -7.34 -0.84 -1.65
N THR A 39 -6.94 -2.00 -1.10
CA THR A 39 -6.50 -3.15 -1.88
C THR A 39 -7.50 -4.29 -1.85
N HIS A 40 -7.94 -4.71 -3.02
CA HIS A 40 -8.78 -5.88 -3.22
C HIS A 40 -8.09 -6.91 -4.14
N LYS A 41 -8.72 -8.09 -4.29
CA LYS A 41 -8.17 -9.20 -5.07
C LYS A 41 -7.93 -8.83 -6.53
N ASP A 42 -8.91 -8.23 -7.18
CA ASP A 42 -8.95 -8.02 -8.63
C ASP A 42 -8.71 -6.56 -9.03
N THR A 43 -8.98 -5.62 -8.11
CA THR A 43 -8.79 -4.18 -8.33
C THR A 43 -8.21 -3.50 -7.10
N HIS A 44 -7.45 -2.43 -7.32
CA HIS A 44 -7.07 -1.48 -6.29
C HIS A 44 -7.74 -0.15 -6.54
N THR A 45 -8.33 0.44 -5.52
CA THR A 45 -8.86 1.80 -5.58
C THR A 45 -7.85 2.74 -4.96
N ALA A 46 -7.43 3.75 -5.72
CA ALA A 46 -6.50 4.78 -5.27
C ALA A 46 -7.20 6.12 -5.12
N ALA A 47 -6.78 6.90 -4.13
CA ALA A 47 -7.13 8.30 -3.96
C ALA A 47 -5.86 9.15 -3.87
N ALA A 48 -5.90 10.35 -4.42
CA ALA A 48 -4.87 11.37 -4.29
C ALA A 48 -5.40 12.52 -3.43
N VAL A 49 -4.62 12.94 -2.45
CA VAL A 49 -4.91 14.12 -1.63
C VAL A 49 -3.72 15.08 -1.63
N ASP A 50 -3.99 16.39 -1.49
CA ASP A 50 -2.93 17.36 -1.25
C ASP A 50 -2.49 17.38 0.23
N THR A 51 -1.50 18.20 0.57
CA THR A 51 -0.98 18.33 1.94
C THR A 51 -1.98 18.96 2.92
N ALA A 52 -3.04 19.59 2.43
CA ALA A 52 -4.17 20.07 3.23
C ALA A 52 -5.26 18.99 3.45
N GLY A 53 -5.09 17.79 2.86
CA GLY A 53 -6.04 16.69 2.94
C GLY A 53 -7.24 16.80 2.00
N ARG A 54 -7.22 17.75 1.03
CA ARG A 54 -8.27 17.88 0.01
C ARG A 54 -8.09 16.78 -1.04
N VAL A 55 -9.19 16.14 -1.43
CA VAL A 55 -9.19 15.09 -2.45
C VAL A 55 -8.97 15.72 -3.84
N LEU A 56 -7.97 15.24 -4.54
CA LEU A 56 -7.65 15.63 -5.92
C LEU A 56 -8.33 14.70 -6.93
N GLY A 57 -8.55 13.44 -6.55
CA GLY A 57 -9.24 12.47 -7.36
C GLY A 57 -9.21 11.07 -6.77
N SER A 58 -9.99 10.16 -7.35
CA SER A 58 -9.94 8.72 -7.09
C SER A 58 -10.12 7.93 -8.39
N ALA A 59 -9.50 6.75 -8.48
CA ALA A 59 -9.59 5.87 -9.63
C ALA A 59 -9.33 4.41 -9.25
N GLN A 60 -9.80 3.47 -10.09
CA GLN A 60 -9.57 2.04 -9.92
C GLN A 60 -8.56 1.52 -10.95
N PHE A 61 -7.77 0.53 -10.53
CA PHE A 61 -6.72 -0.07 -11.34
C PHE A 61 -6.71 -1.60 -11.17
N PRO A 62 -6.42 -2.37 -12.23
CA PRO A 62 -6.25 -3.82 -12.12
C PRO A 62 -5.08 -4.22 -11.21
N THR A 63 -5.16 -5.40 -10.59
CA THR A 63 -4.12 -5.93 -9.71
C THR A 63 -3.05 -6.70 -10.48
N ASP A 64 -2.53 -6.11 -11.53
CA ASP A 64 -1.45 -6.62 -12.35
C ASP A 64 -0.32 -5.59 -12.52
N ALA A 65 0.78 -6.01 -13.16
CA ALA A 65 1.94 -5.15 -13.36
C ALA A 65 1.64 -3.89 -14.19
N ALA A 66 0.68 -3.94 -15.11
CA ALA A 66 0.26 -2.78 -15.92
C ALA A 66 -0.57 -1.81 -15.08
N GLY A 67 -1.54 -2.34 -14.32
CA GLY A 67 -2.38 -1.56 -13.41
C GLY A 67 -1.58 -0.87 -12.33
N TYR A 68 -0.60 -1.54 -11.70
CA TYR A 68 0.26 -0.90 -10.69
C TYR A 68 1.08 0.26 -11.27
N ARG A 69 1.61 0.11 -12.50
CA ARG A 69 2.31 1.20 -13.20
C ARG A 69 1.36 2.34 -13.57
N ALA A 70 0.14 2.01 -13.99
CA ALA A 70 -0.89 3.01 -14.30
C ALA A 70 -1.28 3.80 -13.04
N LEU A 71 -1.50 3.13 -11.92
CA LEU A 71 -1.79 3.73 -10.62
C LEU A 71 -0.69 4.71 -10.21
N LEU A 72 0.57 4.31 -10.29
CA LEU A 72 1.70 5.17 -9.93
C LEU A 72 1.81 6.40 -10.85
N ARG A 73 1.64 6.21 -12.18
CA ARG A 73 1.60 7.35 -13.12
C ARG A 73 0.46 8.30 -12.84
N TRP A 74 -0.72 7.75 -12.52
CA TRP A 74 -1.90 8.54 -12.20
C TRP A 74 -1.69 9.38 -10.92
N LEU A 75 -1.14 8.83 -9.86
CA LEU A 75 -0.77 9.58 -8.67
C LEU A 75 0.22 10.71 -8.96
N ARG A 76 1.27 10.42 -9.76
CA ARG A 76 2.29 11.40 -10.16
C ARG A 76 1.73 12.48 -11.10
N GLY A 77 0.61 12.24 -11.76
CA GLY A 77 -0.08 13.21 -12.60
C GLY A 77 -0.68 14.39 -11.85
N PHE A 78 -0.88 14.28 -10.54
CA PHE A 78 -1.38 15.38 -9.70
C PHE A 78 -0.27 16.29 -9.16
N GLY A 79 1.00 15.86 -9.18
CA GLY A 79 2.12 16.64 -8.67
C GLY A 79 3.24 15.79 -8.10
N THR A 80 4.01 16.36 -7.17
CA THR A 80 5.11 15.68 -6.49
C THR A 80 4.58 14.67 -5.48
N LEU A 81 4.73 13.37 -5.78
CA LEU A 81 4.26 12.29 -4.92
C LEU A 81 5.21 12.11 -3.72
N LEU A 82 4.76 12.49 -2.53
CA LEU A 82 5.53 12.42 -1.29
C LEU A 82 5.48 11.02 -0.65
N LEU A 83 4.28 10.41 -0.61
CA LEU A 83 4.03 9.21 0.17
C LEU A 83 2.81 8.46 -0.37
N VAL A 84 2.81 7.14 -0.24
CA VAL A 84 1.62 6.31 -0.52
C VAL A 84 1.27 5.48 0.71
N GLY A 85 0.05 5.65 1.22
CA GLY A 85 -0.55 4.76 2.22
C GLY A 85 -1.20 3.56 1.54
N VAL A 86 -0.77 2.35 1.87
CA VAL A 86 -1.29 1.12 1.27
C VAL A 86 -1.90 0.25 2.35
N GLU A 87 -3.18 -0.10 2.21
CA GLU A 87 -3.83 -1.06 3.08
C GLU A 87 -3.41 -2.49 2.69
N GLY A 88 -2.99 -3.31 3.66
CA GLY A 88 -2.72 -4.73 3.44
C GLY A 88 -1.53 -5.07 2.54
N THR A 89 -0.40 -4.40 2.72
CA THR A 89 0.86 -4.64 1.97
C THR A 89 1.33 -6.10 2.01
N GLY A 90 0.90 -6.87 2.98
CA GLY A 90 1.24 -8.29 3.13
C GLY A 90 0.26 -9.26 2.48
N VAL A 91 -0.81 -8.79 1.82
CA VAL A 91 -1.85 -9.61 1.19
C VAL A 91 -2.08 -9.11 -0.24
N TYR A 92 -3.21 -8.49 -0.50
CA TYR A 92 -3.57 -8.01 -1.86
C TYR A 92 -2.66 -6.86 -2.33
N GLY A 93 -2.18 -6.01 -1.44
CA GLY A 93 -1.25 -4.92 -1.75
C GLY A 93 0.20 -5.32 -1.98
N ALA A 94 0.57 -6.62 -1.82
CA ALA A 94 1.97 -7.04 -1.89
C ALA A 94 2.62 -6.79 -3.26
N GLY A 95 1.87 -6.94 -4.35
CA GLY A 95 2.35 -6.66 -5.71
C GLY A 95 2.65 -5.18 -5.92
N LEU A 96 1.72 -4.33 -5.52
CA LEU A 96 1.88 -2.87 -5.57
C LEU A 96 3.03 -2.42 -4.66
N ALA A 97 3.13 -2.93 -3.43
CA ALA A 97 4.19 -2.56 -2.50
C ALA A 97 5.59 -2.87 -3.07
N ARG A 98 5.77 -4.02 -3.72
CA ARG A 98 7.05 -4.34 -4.40
C ARG A 98 7.36 -3.37 -5.54
N LEU A 99 6.36 -2.98 -6.34
CA LEU A 99 6.56 -2.00 -7.41
C LEU A 99 6.93 -0.63 -6.84
N LEU A 100 6.22 -0.14 -5.84
CA LEU A 100 6.51 1.15 -5.20
C LEU A 100 7.93 1.17 -4.61
N ALA A 101 8.34 0.10 -3.92
CA ALA A 101 9.69 -0.03 -3.39
C ALA A 101 10.75 -0.04 -4.50
N ALA A 102 10.53 -0.78 -5.60
CA ALA A 102 11.44 -0.82 -6.75
C ALA A 102 11.55 0.54 -7.47
N GLN A 103 10.52 1.38 -7.37
CA GLN A 103 10.49 2.74 -7.94
C GLN A 103 10.94 3.82 -6.96
N GLY A 104 11.46 3.45 -5.77
CA GLY A 104 11.93 4.38 -4.73
C GLY A 104 10.83 5.25 -4.15
N VAL A 105 9.55 4.84 -4.24
CA VAL A 105 8.42 5.59 -3.71
C VAL A 105 8.28 5.30 -2.21
N ALA A 106 8.27 6.36 -1.41
CA ALA A 106 7.99 6.23 0.01
C ALA A 106 6.57 5.68 0.23
N MET A 107 6.45 4.66 1.09
CA MET A 107 5.14 4.09 1.43
C MET A 107 5.05 3.72 2.89
N VAL A 108 3.82 3.69 3.40
CA VAL A 108 3.47 3.18 4.72
C VAL A 108 2.34 2.17 4.61
N GLU A 109 2.35 1.17 5.46
CA GLU A 109 1.17 0.32 5.64
C GLU A 109 0.15 1.06 6.48
N VAL A 110 -1.09 1.13 6.02
CA VAL A 110 -2.19 1.72 6.78
C VAL A 110 -3.02 0.59 7.38
N ASP A 111 -3.25 0.67 8.68
CA ASP A 111 -4.09 -0.30 9.37
C ASP A 111 -5.55 -0.13 8.93
N ARG A 112 -6.23 -1.26 8.74
CA ARG A 112 -7.66 -1.26 8.44
C ARG A 112 -8.43 -0.52 9.53
N PRO A 113 -9.31 0.44 9.18
CA PRO A 113 -10.19 1.08 10.14
C PRO A 113 -11.03 0.02 10.87
N ASP A 114 -11.33 0.29 12.16
CA ASP A 114 -12.16 -0.60 12.97
C ASP A 114 -13.51 -0.87 12.27
N ARG A 115 -13.94 -2.14 12.26
CA ARG A 115 -15.20 -2.58 11.65
C ARG A 115 -16.43 -1.80 12.16
N LYS A 116 -16.39 -1.26 13.38
CA LYS A 116 -17.46 -0.41 13.94
C LYS A 116 -17.55 0.94 13.25
N ALA A 117 -16.43 1.61 12.97
CA ALA A 117 -16.40 2.89 12.26
C ALA A 117 -16.94 2.77 10.82
N ARG A 118 -16.65 1.66 10.13
CA ARG A 118 -17.15 1.36 8.78
C ARG A 118 -18.68 1.22 8.68
N ARG A 119 -19.36 0.75 9.73
CA ARG A 119 -20.82 0.59 9.71
C ARG A 119 -21.59 1.89 9.69
N TRP A 120 -21.01 2.98 10.20
CA TRP A 120 -21.66 4.28 10.33
C TRP A 120 -21.45 5.21 9.13
N GLN A 121 -20.39 5.01 8.34
CA GLN A 121 -20.01 5.93 7.26
C GLN A 121 -20.41 5.46 5.84
N GLY A 122 -21.03 4.28 5.70
CA GLY A 122 -21.26 3.68 4.38
C GLY A 122 -19.98 3.13 3.76
N LYS A 123 -20.06 1.94 3.14
CA LYS A 123 -18.92 1.28 2.51
C LYS A 123 -18.82 1.70 1.05
N SER A 124 -17.78 2.46 0.69
CA SER A 124 -17.37 2.59 -0.70
C SER A 124 -15.84 2.58 -0.81
N ASP A 125 -15.30 1.88 -1.79
CA ASP A 125 -13.86 1.72 -2.00
C ASP A 125 -13.12 3.08 -2.17
N PRO A 126 -13.68 4.13 -2.82
CA PRO A 126 -13.09 5.46 -2.86
C PRO A 126 -12.91 6.09 -1.48
N VAL A 127 -13.89 5.97 -0.59
CA VAL A 127 -13.81 6.52 0.79
C VAL A 127 -12.73 5.82 1.60
N ASP A 128 -12.58 4.50 1.46
CA ASP A 128 -11.53 3.74 2.13
C ASP A 128 -10.13 4.14 1.60
N ALA A 129 -9.98 4.37 0.29
CA ALA A 129 -8.73 4.87 -0.30
C ALA A 129 -8.40 6.31 0.15
N GLU A 130 -9.38 7.20 0.22
CA GLU A 130 -9.21 8.55 0.78
C GLU A 130 -8.80 8.52 2.25
N ALA A 131 -9.43 7.66 3.04
CA ALA A 131 -9.09 7.47 4.45
C ALA A 131 -7.64 6.97 4.60
N ALA A 132 -7.18 6.06 3.72
CA ALA A 132 -5.81 5.60 3.69
C ALA A 132 -4.82 6.74 3.34
N ALA A 133 -5.16 7.61 2.38
CA ALA A 133 -4.35 8.78 2.03
C ALA A 133 -4.22 9.76 3.21
N ARG A 134 -5.34 10.08 3.86
CA ARG A 134 -5.35 10.97 5.04
C ARG A 134 -4.62 10.37 6.24
N ALA A 135 -4.75 9.06 6.47
CA ALA A 135 -4.01 8.37 7.53
C ALA A 135 -2.50 8.40 7.27
N ALA A 136 -2.08 8.20 6.02
CA ALA A 136 -0.68 8.33 5.61
C ALA A 136 -0.16 9.76 5.77
N LEU A 137 -0.92 10.77 5.34
CA LEU A 137 -0.59 12.20 5.49
C LEU A 137 -0.40 12.58 6.97
N ALA A 138 -1.34 12.18 7.82
CA ALA A 138 -1.29 12.46 9.25
C ALA A 138 -0.32 11.55 10.02
N ARG A 139 0.24 10.53 9.40
CA ARG A 139 1.06 9.46 10.01
C ARG A 139 0.38 8.79 11.21
N VAL A 140 -0.93 8.64 11.13
CA VAL A 140 -1.76 8.00 12.15
C VAL A 140 -2.15 6.60 11.70
N ARG A 141 -2.02 5.61 12.58
CA ARG A 141 -2.28 4.19 12.29
C ARG A 141 -1.48 3.68 11.08
N THR A 142 -0.23 4.11 10.98
CA THR A 142 0.68 3.67 9.93
C THR A 142 1.77 2.78 10.51
N GLY A 143 2.19 1.80 9.73
CA GLY A 143 3.26 0.86 10.05
C GLY A 143 4.26 0.71 8.93
N VAL A 144 5.30 -0.08 9.19
CA VAL A 144 6.28 -0.43 8.17
C VAL A 144 5.65 -1.44 7.21
N PRO A 145 5.72 -1.22 5.88
CA PRO A 145 5.21 -2.17 4.90
C PRO A 145 5.84 -3.56 5.05
N LYS A 146 5.02 -4.60 4.91
CA LYS A 146 5.49 -5.98 4.97
C LYS A 146 6.22 -6.34 3.67
N GLN A 147 7.51 -6.59 3.76
CA GLN A 147 8.36 -6.90 2.59
C GLN A 147 8.01 -8.30 2.09
N ARG A 148 7.30 -9.10 2.23
CA ARG A 148 6.92 -10.42 1.66
C ARG A 148 7.94 -10.97 0.64
N ASP A 149 9.21 -10.97 1.01
CA ASP A 149 10.34 -11.42 0.18
C ASP A 149 11.40 -12.16 0.99
N GLY A 150 12.43 -12.67 0.31
CA GLY A 150 13.58 -13.30 0.90
C GLY A 150 13.34 -14.62 1.64
N ARG A 151 14.32 -15.05 2.42
CA ARG A 151 14.35 -16.36 3.11
C ARG A 151 13.25 -16.48 4.18
N VAL A 152 12.93 -15.40 4.87
CA VAL A 152 11.89 -15.39 5.93
C VAL A 152 10.52 -15.67 5.33
N GLU A 153 10.20 -15.07 4.18
CA GLU A 153 8.94 -15.32 3.50
C GLU A 153 8.87 -16.74 2.93
N ALA A 154 9.97 -17.26 2.38
CA ALA A 154 10.06 -18.66 1.96
C ALA A 154 9.79 -19.63 3.12
N LEU A 155 10.40 -19.41 4.28
CA LEU A 155 10.15 -20.20 5.49
C LEU A 155 8.70 -20.08 5.96
N ARG A 156 8.11 -18.87 5.90
CA ARG A 156 6.71 -18.66 6.23
C ARG A 156 5.79 -19.47 5.32
N ALA A 157 6.04 -19.46 4.01
CA ALA A 157 5.25 -20.21 3.03
C ALA A 157 5.32 -21.73 3.29
N LEU A 158 6.53 -22.27 3.51
CA LEU A 158 6.74 -23.67 3.85
C LEU A 158 6.04 -24.06 5.18
N ARG A 159 6.12 -23.20 6.19
CA ARG A 159 5.43 -23.42 7.47
C ARG A 159 3.90 -23.45 7.30
N VAL A 160 3.34 -22.57 6.49
CA VAL A 160 1.89 -22.55 6.18
C VAL A 160 1.49 -23.85 5.50
N ALA A 161 2.20 -24.28 4.45
CA ALA A 161 1.94 -25.51 3.73
C ALA A 161 2.03 -26.74 4.66
N ARG A 162 3.10 -26.85 5.46
CA ARG A 162 3.28 -27.91 6.44
C ARG A 162 2.14 -27.96 7.46
N ARG A 163 1.74 -26.81 8.02
CA ARG A 163 0.65 -26.74 9.01
C ARG A 163 -0.68 -27.19 8.41
N SER A 164 -0.97 -26.80 7.17
CA SER A 164 -2.15 -27.24 6.43
C SER A 164 -2.13 -28.76 6.23
N ALA A 165 -1.03 -29.34 5.74
CA ALA A 165 -0.89 -30.78 5.51
C ALA A 165 -1.05 -31.59 6.81
N VAL A 166 -0.46 -31.15 7.93
CA VAL A 166 -0.61 -31.81 9.23
C VAL A 166 -2.05 -31.75 9.73
N GLY A 167 -2.74 -30.61 9.55
CA GLY A 167 -4.16 -30.47 9.88
C GLY A 167 -5.03 -31.44 9.08
N HIS A 168 -4.87 -31.44 7.75
CA HIS A 168 -5.64 -32.33 6.87
C HIS A 168 -5.39 -33.82 7.19
N ARG A 169 -4.13 -34.22 7.50
CA ARG A 169 -3.85 -35.56 7.91
C ARG A 169 -4.65 -35.98 9.16
N ALA A 170 -4.65 -35.13 10.17
CA ALA A 170 -5.41 -35.38 11.41
C ALA A 170 -6.93 -35.45 11.16
N ASP A 171 -7.46 -34.61 10.28
CA ASP A 171 -8.87 -34.63 9.89
C ASP A 171 -9.24 -35.93 9.19
N VAL A 172 -8.44 -36.38 8.22
CA VAL A 172 -8.66 -37.64 7.50
C VAL A 172 -8.57 -38.84 8.44
N GLN A 173 -7.59 -38.87 9.35
CA GLN A 173 -7.50 -39.94 10.36
C GLN A 173 -8.76 -40.03 11.25
N ARG A 174 -9.28 -38.87 11.69
CA ARG A 174 -10.53 -38.82 12.46
C ARG A 174 -11.73 -39.34 11.66
N GLN A 175 -11.82 -38.97 10.37
CA GLN A 175 -12.89 -39.42 9.49
C GLN A 175 -12.81 -40.95 9.28
N ILE A 176 -11.63 -41.48 9.03
CA ILE A 176 -11.43 -42.95 8.87
C ILE A 176 -11.85 -43.68 10.14
N LYS A 177 -11.40 -43.22 11.33
CA LYS A 177 -11.78 -43.82 12.62
C LYS A 177 -13.30 -43.79 12.84
N ALA A 178 -13.96 -42.70 12.48
CA ALA A 178 -15.42 -42.58 12.56
C ALA A 178 -16.14 -43.56 11.61
N LEU A 179 -15.65 -43.71 10.39
CA LEU A 179 -16.20 -44.67 9.42
C LEU A 179 -16.02 -46.14 9.88
N ILE A 180 -14.88 -46.48 10.47
CA ILE A 180 -14.64 -47.81 11.02
C ILE A 180 -15.67 -48.14 12.12
N VAL A 181 -16.02 -47.19 12.99
CA VAL A 181 -17.00 -47.41 14.06
C VAL A 181 -18.37 -47.79 13.53
N THR A 182 -18.78 -47.27 12.38
CA THR A 182 -20.09 -47.53 11.74
C THR A 182 -20.04 -48.64 10.68
N ALA A 183 -18.88 -49.24 10.42
CA ALA A 183 -18.70 -50.28 9.41
C ALA A 183 -19.35 -51.62 9.86
N PRO A 184 -19.71 -52.49 8.93
CA PRO A 184 -20.14 -53.87 9.23
C PRO A 184 -19.09 -54.62 10.08
N GLU A 185 -19.56 -55.51 10.98
CA GLU A 185 -18.67 -56.16 11.96
C GLU A 185 -17.50 -56.94 11.32
N SER A 186 -17.73 -57.61 10.18
CA SER A 186 -16.70 -58.32 9.43
C SER A 186 -15.54 -57.39 8.99
N LEU A 187 -15.86 -56.20 8.54
CA LEU A 187 -14.88 -55.18 8.14
C LEU A 187 -14.19 -54.57 9.36
N ARG A 188 -14.95 -54.27 10.40
CA ARG A 188 -14.39 -53.73 11.68
C ARG A 188 -13.37 -54.67 12.28
N ALA A 189 -13.64 -55.99 12.32
CA ALA A 189 -12.73 -57.00 12.83
C ALA A 189 -11.40 -57.03 12.06
N GLN A 190 -11.45 -56.90 10.72
CA GLN A 190 -10.26 -56.85 9.88
C GLN A 190 -9.45 -55.57 10.13
N LEU A 191 -10.10 -54.41 10.24
CA LEU A 191 -9.44 -53.13 10.39
C LEU A 191 -8.87 -52.88 11.79
N ARG A 192 -9.42 -53.50 12.84
CA ARG A 192 -8.85 -53.48 14.21
C ARG A 192 -7.47 -54.08 14.33
N ALA A 193 -7.13 -55.00 13.44
CA ALA A 193 -5.82 -55.68 13.43
C ALA A 193 -4.70 -54.80 12.79
N LEU A 194 -5.05 -53.69 12.14
CA LEU A 194 -4.09 -52.80 11.49
C LEU A 194 -3.49 -51.80 12.51
N PRO A 195 -2.22 -51.47 12.40
CA PRO A 195 -1.60 -50.45 13.24
C PRO A 195 -2.19 -49.07 12.95
N ASP A 196 -2.22 -48.21 13.98
CA ASP A 196 -2.68 -46.81 13.89
C ASP A 196 -1.87 -45.95 12.92
#